data_3d9b5c1d94495e106475fda9a21e2f64
#
_entry.id   3d9b5c1d94495e106475fda9a21e2f64
#
_cell.length_a   1.000
_cell.length_b   1.000
_cell.length_c   1.000
_cell.angle_alpha   90.00
_cell.angle_beta   90.00
_cell.angle_gamma   90.00
#
_symmetry.space_group_name_H-M   'P 1'
#
loop_
_entity.id
_entity.type
_entity.pdbx_description
1 polymer ?
#
loop_
_entity_poly.entity_id
_entity_poly.type
_entity_poly.pdbx_seq_one_letter_code
_entity_poly.pdbx_strand_id
1 'polypeptide(L)'
;MPVSRRNVLIGAGVGAGVIAAGGAASLLSDGLPADPSSLHRIASLPADDSSPGWFHTSRLRQPKAPLIGDAKAPWVVVGGGFTGLAAARQLALNFPDDDVILVEAQQVGFGTSGRNAGFLIDVPHDIGAPDYIGDQTIAKHVLELNQRGQSILRDQVEQHNIVEAQLRHSGKYQAAVEDKGIAVLNAYRGGLEKLGQPCEIIEGNELRDHIGTSFYRKALYTPGTMLVQPSALVKGLADSLPTNVKLYEDTPITAVDYGVKTVLHHATGRITADKLILANNAFGQYFGFLEGRMLPIFTYGSLTRPLTAAEQASIGGKEFWGVIPADPFGTTSRRTHDNRILVRNSFSFNPDGRAKPGYPEKVRAAHRLSFERRFPTLKDVPFEHTWGGGLAMTRNGAGFFGELRENVYGALGCNGLGTVRGTATGTLLANLLAGKRESLTDYLLSAPKPAWNPPQPMLSIGVNFTLRKGQSDAGLEG
;
A
#
# COMPACT_ATOMS: atom_id res chain seq x y z
N MET A 1 -22.38 -21.07 -8.56
CA MET A 1 -21.55 -20.38 -7.55
C MET A 1 -21.17 -19.03 -8.15
N PRO A 2 -21.40 -17.88 -7.50
CA PRO A 2 -20.99 -16.60 -8.06
C PRO A 2 -19.46 -16.56 -8.09
N VAL A 3 -18.91 -16.23 -9.25
CA VAL A 3 -17.46 -16.09 -9.47
C VAL A 3 -16.97 -14.92 -8.62
N SER A 4 -16.06 -15.18 -7.67
CA SER A 4 -15.45 -14.14 -6.84
C SER A 4 -14.81 -13.07 -7.71
N ARG A 5 -14.91 -11.77 -7.34
CA ARG A 5 -14.21 -10.65 -7.98
C ARG A 5 -12.69 -10.86 -8.01
N ARG A 6 -12.17 -11.62 -7.07
CA ARG A 6 -10.78 -12.11 -7.04
C ARG A 6 -10.44 -12.93 -8.29
N ASN A 7 -11.39 -13.74 -8.77
CA ASN A 7 -11.24 -14.49 -10.03
C ASN A 7 -11.45 -13.59 -11.25
N VAL A 8 -12.16 -12.47 -11.14
CA VAL A 8 -12.34 -11.50 -12.23
C VAL A 8 -11.09 -10.65 -12.42
N LEU A 9 -10.41 -10.24 -11.36
CA LEU A 9 -9.11 -9.54 -11.47
C LEU A 9 -8.00 -10.42 -12.07
N ILE A 10 -8.15 -11.73 -12.04
CA ILE A 10 -7.08 -12.69 -12.33
C ILE A 10 -7.54 -13.83 -13.26
N GLY A 11 -8.84 -14.11 -13.36
CA GLY A 11 -9.38 -15.33 -13.97
C GLY A 11 -10.09 -15.19 -15.31
N ALA A 12 -10.38 -14.00 -15.78
CA ALA A 12 -11.14 -13.79 -17.02
C ALA A 12 -10.32 -14.01 -18.32
N GLY A 13 -9.09 -14.52 -18.24
CA GLY A 13 -8.21 -14.71 -19.40
C GLY A 13 -7.70 -16.12 -19.65
N VAL A 14 -7.99 -17.11 -18.78
CA VAL A 14 -7.52 -18.49 -18.98
C VAL A 14 -8.62 -19.49 -18.63
N GLY A 15 -9.70 -19.43 -19.36
CA GLY A 15 -10.74 -20.43 -19.40
C GLY A 15 -10.69 -21.17 -20.74
N ALA A 16 -10.46 -22.49 -20.71
CA ALA A 16 -10.50 -23.46 -21.80
C ALA A 16 -9.21 -23.54 -22.65
N GLY A 17 -8.37 -24.50 -22.33
CA GLY A 17 -7.45 -25.09 -23.26
C GLY A 17 -6.05 -25.43 -22.77
N VAL A 18 -5.90 -26.13 -21.64
CA VAL A 18 -4.77 -27.05 -21.46
C VAL A 18 -5.23 -28.24 -20.64
N ILE A 19 -5.68 -29.25 -21.35
CA ILE A 19 -5.73 -30.63 -20.84
C ILE A 19 -4.41 -31.30 -21.26
N ALA A 20 -3.79 -31.94 -20.29
CA ALA A 20 -2.79 -33.00 -20.42
C ALA A 20 -1.46 -32.66 -21.09
N ALA A 21 -0.48 -32.29 -20.31
CA ALA A 21 0.84 -32.86 -20.40
C ALA A 21 1.24 -33.33 -19.01
N GLY A 22 1.24 -34.62 -18.83
CA GLY A 22 1.56 -35.26 -17.57
C GLY A 22 3.00 -35.13 -17.19
N GLY A 23 3.25 -35.17 -15.89
CA GLY A 23 4.46 -35.69 -15.30
C GLY A 23 5.69 -34.82 -15.38
N ALA A 24 5.78 -33.83 -14.52
CA ALA A 24 6.98 -33.48 -13.75
C ALA A 24 6.51 -32.46 -12.67
N ALA A 25 5.95 -32.97 -11.58
CA ALA A 25 6.00 -32.24 -10.33
C ALA A 25 7.47 -32.22 -9.90
N SER A 26 8.28 -31.40 -10.55
CA SER A 26 9.51 -30.97 -9.95
C SER A 26 9.10 -30.19 -8.72
N LEU A 27 9.51 -30.63 -7.59
CA LEU A 27 9.63 -29.89 -6.34
C LEU A 27 10.43 -28.61 -6.67
N LEU A 28 9.75 -27.58 -7.20
CA LEU A 28 10.29 -26.25 -7.28
C LEU A 28 10.40 -25.80 -5.83
N SER A 29 11.61 -25.95 -5.29
CA SER A 29 12.04 -25.36 -4.04
C SER A 29 11.55 -23.91 -3.99
N ASP A 30 11.03 -23.48 -2.85
CA ASP A 30 10.64 -22.10 -2.56
C ASP A 30 11.80 -21.17 -2.89
N GLY A 31 11.87 -20.67 -4.14
CA GLY A 31 12.70 -19.59 -4.68
C GLY A 31 13.98 -19.14 -3.94
N LEU A 32 14.73 -20.09 -3.37
CA LEU A 32 16.06 -19.82 -2.82
C LEU A 32 17.03 -19.62 -3.99
N PRO A 33 17.99 -18.70 -3.92
CA PRO A 33 19.12 -18.68 -4.87
C PRO A 33 19.72 -20.07 -4.95
N ALA A 34 19.96 -20.55 -6.16
CA ALA A 34 20.40 -21.94 -6.43
C ALA A 34 21.75 -22.30 -5.78
N ASP A 35 22.50 -21.31 -5.31
CA ASP A 35 23.76 -21.46 -4.59
C ASP A 35 23.85 -20.46 -3.43
N PRO A 36 23.92 -20.93 -2.16
CA PRO A 36 24.07 -20.05 -1.01
C PRO A 36 25.42 -19.29 -0.97
N SER A 37 26.34 -19.61 -1.85
CA SER A 37 27.66 -18.96 -1.97
C SER A 37 27.72 -17.92 -3.10
N SER A 38 26.65 -17.69 -3.86
CA SER A 38 26.65 -16.77 -4.99
C SER A 38 26.07 -15.40 -4.65
N LEU A 39 26.78 -14.35 -5.11
CA LEU A 39 26.33 -12.95 -5.02
C LEU A 39 25.02 -12.75 -5.79
N HIS A 40 23.93 -12.50 -5.09
CA HIS A 40 22.64 -12.17 -5.69
C HIS A 40 22.60 -10.68 -6.05
N ARG A 41 22.58 -10.37 -7.35
CA ARG A 41 22.49 -8.99 -7.85
C ARG A 41 21.03 -8.53 -7.90
N ILE A 42 20.77 -7.32 -7.41
CA ILE A 42 19.42 -6.74 -7.43
C ILE A 42 19.11 -6.27 -8.86
N ALA A 43 18.17 -6.94 -9.51
CA ALA A 43 17.85 -6.72 -10.93
C ALA A 43 17.09 -5.39 -11.17
N SER A 44 16.36 -4.89 -10.19
CA SER A 44 15.65 -3.60 -10.29
C SER A 44 15.68 -2.84 -8.99
N LEU A 45 15.96 -1.54 -9.11
CA LEU A 45 15.92 -0.58 -8.01
C LEU A 45 14.70 0.34 -8.19
N PRO A 46 14.16 0.92 -7.10
CA PRO A 46 13.09 1.91 -7.20
C PRO A 46 13.47 3.03 -8.17
N ALA A 47 12.54 3.40 -9.04
CA ALA A 47 12.67 4.56 -9.92
C ALA A 47 11.26 5.16 -10.09
N ASP A 48 10.89 5.97 -9.12
CA ASP A 48 9.63 6.68 -9.14
C ASP A 48 9.74 7.99 -9.93
N ASP A 49 8.60 8.50 -10.40
CA ASP A 49 8.55 9.83 -11.02
C ASP A 49 8.89 10.93 -10.00
N SER A 50 9.33 12.08 -10.49
CA SER A 50 9.88 13.18 -9.67
C SER A 50 8.84 14.02 -8.94
N SER A 51 7.54 13.72 -9.04
CA SER A 51 6.49 14.66 -8.60
C SER A 51 5.38 14.08 -7.71
N PRO A 52 5.69 13.37 -6.60
CA PRO A 52 4.64 12.99 -5.66
C PRO A 52 4.06 14.22 -4.97
N GLY A 53 2.79 14.55 -5.26
CA GLY A 53 2.16 15.77 -4.73
C GLY A 53 2.20 15.85 -3.21
N TRP A 54 2.00 14.73 -2.51
CA TRP A 54 2.11 14.69 -1.05
C TRP A 54 3.51 15.03 -0.52
N PHE A 55 4.55 14.65 -1.24
CA PHE A 55 5.92 14.96 -0.85
C PHE A 55 6.21 16.45 -0.94
N HIS A 56 5.73 17.10 -2.00
CA HIS A 56 5.89 18.53 -2.24
C HIS A 56 4.97 19.41 -1.39
N THR A 57 3.81 18.91 -0.97
CA THR A 57 2.88 19.64 -0.08
C THR A 57 3.11 19.37 1.40
N SER A 58 4.05 18.50 1.77
CA SER A 58 4.49 18.28 3.13
C SER A 58 5.70 19.17 3.48
N ARG A 59 5.98 19.31 4.79
CA ARG A 59 7.19 20.01 5.25
C ARG A 59 8.43 19.44 4.58
N LEU A 60 9.33 20.33 4.16
CA LEU A 60 10.67 19.94 3.74
C LEU A 60 11.39 19.27 4.92
N ARG A 61 11.92 18.10 4.67
CA ARG A 61 12.74 17.33 5.60
C ARG A 61 14.14 17.19 5.02
N GLN A 62 15.16 17.37 5.83
CA GLN A 62 16.51 16.99 5.44
C GLN A 62 16.62 15.46 5.52
N PRO A 63 16.93 14.76 4.41
CA PRO A 63 17.16 13.33 4.45
C PRO A 63 18.37 13.00 5.33
N LYS A 64 18.38 11.82 5.92
CA LYS A 64 19.58 11.32 6.58
C LYS A 64 20.65 11.03 5.54
N ALA A 65 21.91 11.22 5.92
CA ALA A 65 23.03 10.99 5.02
C ALA A 65 23.04 9.54 4.50
N PRO A 66 23.46 9.30 3.24
CA PRO A 66 23.70 7.96 2.75
C PRO A 66 24.82 7.28 3.53
N LEU A 67 24.79 5.96 3.59
CA LEU A 67 25.86 5.19 4.22
C LEU A 67 27.14 5.27 3.38
N ILE A 68 28.24 5.60 4.03
CA ILE A 68 29.57 5.65 3.43
C ILE A 68 30.45 4.57 4.06
N GLY A 69 31.07 3.72 3.22
CA GLY A 69 31.96 2.66 3.66
C GLY A 69 31.23 1.44 4.24
N ASP A 70 31.96 0.60 4.95
CA ASP A 70 31.48 -0.63 5.54
C ASP A 70 30.78 -0.36 6.89
N ALA A 71 29.70 -1.11 7.15
CA ALA A 71 28.96 -1.07 8.41
C ALA A 71 28.62 -2.50 8.89
N LYS A 72 28.28 -2.62 10.17
CA LYS A 72 27.85 -3.88 10.77
C LYS A 72 26.81 -3.60 11.84
N ALA A 73 25.75 -4.42 11.88
CA ALA A 73 24.77 -4.39 12.97
C ALA A 73 24.18 -5.78 13.19
N PRO A 74 23.69 -6.09 14.40
CA PRO A 74 22.90 -7.29 14.67
C PRO A 74 21.65 -7.34 13.78
N TRP A 75 21.02 -6.20 13.58
CA TRP A 75 19.75 -6.05 12.84
C TRP A 75 19.90 -5.10 11.66
N VAL A 76 19.53 -5.57 10.48
CA VAL A 76 19.42 -4.71 9.28
C VAL A 76 18.02 -4.80 8.71
N VAL A 77 17.41 -3.66 8.41
CA VAL A 77 16.10 -3.54 7.79
C VAL A 77 16.25 -2.84 6.45
N VAL A 78 15.70 -3.42 5.37
CA VAL A 78 15.72 -2.85 4.02
C VAL A 78 14.32 -2.32 3.67
N GLY A 79 14.22 -1.00 3.47
CA GLY A 79 13.02 -0.26 3.12
C GLY A 79 12.52 0.65 4.23
N GLY A 80 12.59 1.98 4.01
CA GLY A 80 12.15 3.04 4.94
C GLY A 80 10.67 3.41 4.83
N GLY A 81 9.81 2.46 4.39
CA GLY A 81 8.35 2.61 4.39
C GLY A 81 7.72 2.28 5.74
N PHE A 82 6.37 2.30 5.82
CA PHE A 82 5.63 2.02 7.06
C PHE A 82 6.04 0.71 7.72
N THR A 83 6.21 -0.36 6.95
CA THR A 83 6.61 -1.68 7.48
C THR A 83 8.01 -1.65 8.07
N GLY A 84 8.98 -1.08 7.37
CA GLY A 84 10.37 -1.05 7.82
C GLY A 84 10.60 -0.11 8.99
N LEU A 85 9.96 1.06 9.00
CA LEU A 85 10.01 1.98 10.14
C LEU A 85 9.40 1.36 11.40
N ALA A 86 8.26 0.65 11.26
CA ALA A 86 7.63 -0.05 12.38
C ALA A 86 8.50 -1.20 12.88
N ALA A 87 9.09 -2.00 11.98
CA ALA A 87 10.01 -3.08 12.34
C ALA A 87 11.26 -2.55 13.04
N ALA A 88 11.93 -1.54 12.47
CA ALA A 88 13.14 -0.98 13.04
C ALA A 88 12.89 -0.35 14.42
N ARG A 89 11.81 0.43 14.56
CA ARG A 89 11.40 0.99 15.86
C ARG A 89 11.16 -0.10 16.89
N GLN A 90 10.39 -1.13 16.53
CA GLN A 90 10.04 -2.19 17.47
C GLN A 90 11.24 -3.07 17.83
N LEU A 91 12.17 -3.34 16.89
CA LEU A 91 13.45 -3.99 17.19
C LEU A 91 14.25 -3.19 18.20
N ALA A 92 14.40 -1.89 17.98
CA ALA A 92 15.12 -1.00 18.88
C ALA A 92 14.55 -0.95 20.30
N LEU A 93 13.22 -1.05 20.42
CA LEU A 93 12.54 -1.14 21.72
C LEU A 93 12.67 -2.53 22.39
N ASN A 94 12.71 -3.58 21.57
CA ASN A 94 12.86 -4.95 22.09
C ASN A 94 14.30 -5.30 22.47
N PHE A 95 15.28 -4.67 21.81
CA PHE A 95 16.72 -4.89 21.97
C PHE A 95 17.44 -3.54 22.13
N PRO A 96 17.28 -2.89 23.30
CA PRO A 96 17.76 -1.52 23.50
C PRO A 96 19.29 -1.38 23.42
N ASP A 97 20.03 -2.45 23.63
CA ASP A 97 21.50 -2.49 23.57
C ASP A 97 22.02 -2.82 22.16
N ASP A 98 21.16 -3.20 21.23
CA ASP A 98 21.54 -3.53 19.87
C ASP A 98 21.35 -2.32 18.93
N ASP A 99 22.32 -2.12 18.04
CA ASP A 99 22.14 -1.19 16.89
C ASP A 99 21.26 -1.83 15.81
N VAL A 100 20.34 -1.04 15.29
CA VAL A 100 19.50 -1.38 14.13
C VAL A 100 19.89 -0.47 12.97
N ILE A 101 20.36 -1.03 11.86
CA ILE A 101 20.56 -0.28 10.61
C ILE A 101 19.28 -0.38 9.77
N LEU A 102 18.72 0.77 9.41
CA LEU A 102 17.61 0.88 8.45
C LEU A 102 18.12 1.59 7.20
N VAL A 103 18.03 0.92 6.04
CA VAL A 103 18.41 1.51 4.74
C VAL A 103 17.21 1.74 3.86
N GLU A 104 17.16 2.94 3.25
CA GLU A 104 16.17 3.33 2.25
C GLU A 104 16.88 3.64 0.93
N ALA A 105 16.36 3.12 -0.16
CA ALA A 105 16.96 3.28 -1.48
C ALA A 105 16.90 4.72 -2.03
N GLN A 106 15.86 5.44 -1.63
CA GLN A 106 15.58 6.84 -1.97
C GLN A 106 15.45 7.66 -0.67
N GLN A 107 14.60 8.70 -0.66
CA GLN A 107 14.26 9.43 0.55
C GLN A 107 12.98 8.89 1.17
N VAL A 108 12.91 8.87 2.50
CA VAL A 108 11.68 8.46 3.20
C VAL A 108 10.52 9.37 2.80
N GLY A 109 9.40 8.74 2.40
CA GLY A 109 8.21 9.43 1.91
C GLY A 109 8.23 9.73 0.42
N PHE A 110 9.31 9.42 -0.30
CA PHE A 110 9.35 9.55 -1.76
C PHE A 110 8.72 8.35 -2.47
N GLY A 111 8.94 7.13 -1.98
CA GLY A 111 8.33 5.90 -2.49
C GLY A 111 6.84 5.76 -2.12
N THR A 112 6.29 4.56 -2.30
CA THR A 112 4.85 4.23 -2.17
C THR A 112 4.22 4.68 -0.85
N SER A 113 4.97 4.67 0.26
CA SER A 113 4.47 5.11 1.56
C SER A 113 4.04 6.58 1.58
N GLY A 114 4.70 7.44 0.81
CA GLY A 114 4.33 8.85 0.66
C GLY A 114 3.42 9.15 -0.54
N ARG A 115 3.02 8.13 -1.34
CA ARG A 115 2.26 8.31 -2.59
C ARG A 115 0.82 7.83 -2.54
N ASN A 116 0.42 7.18 -1.44
CA ASN A 116 -0.93 6.62 -1.28
C ASN A 116 -1.98 7.71 -1.03
N ALA A 117 -3.27 7.33 -1.05
CA ALA A 117 -4.36 8.30 -0.90
C ALA A 117 -4.60 8.78 0.55
N GLY A 118 -3.84 8.29 1.54
CA GLY A 118 -3.85 8.76 2.92
C GLY A 118 -5.04 8.29 3.76
N PHE A 119 -5.57 7.09 3.47
CA PHE A 119 -6.60 6.43 4.27
C PHE A 119 -5.96 5.41 5.22
N LEU A 120 -6.20 5.54 6.50
CA LEU A 120 -5.93 4.54 7.52
C LEU A 120 -7.23 3.75 7.75
N ILE A 121 -7.43 2.70 6.97
CA ILE A 121 -8.69 1.93 6.97
C ILE A 121 -8.65 0.91 8.10
N ASP A 122 -9.64 0.98 8.99
CA ASP A 122 -9.83 0.10 10.13
C ASP A 122 -10.53 -1.23 9.78
N VAL A 123 -11.58 -1.15 8.96
CA VAL A 123 -12.42 -2.31 8.61
C VAL A 123 -11.82 -3.16 7.48
N PRO A 124 -12.24 -4.43 7.33
CA PRO A 124 -11.86 -5.23 6.18
C PRO A 124 -12.24 -4.56 4.87
N HIS A 125 -11.36 -4.66 3.87
CA HIS A 125 -11.57 -4.11 2.53
C HIS A 125 -10.97 -5.06 1.49
N ASP A 126 -11.54 -6.27 1.37
CA ASP A 126 -11.10 -7.26 0.39
C ASP A 126 -11.71 -6.94 -0.99
N ILE A 127 -10.92 -6.29 -1.84
CA ILE A 127 -11.32 -5.97 -3.23
C ILE A 127 -11.59 -7.22 -4.08
N GLY A 128 -11.19 -8.40 -3.61
CA GLY A 128 -11.44 -9.69 -4.24
C GLY A 128 -12.80 -10.30 -3.88
N ALA A 129 -13.43 -9.83 -2.82
CA ALA A 129 -14.73 -10.30 -2.38
C ALA A 129 -15.87 -9.40 -2.90
N PRO A 130 -17.04 -9.95 -3.30
CA PRO A 130 -18.16 -9.16 -3.79
C PRO A 130 -18.74 -8.18 -2.77
N ASP A 131 -18.57 -8.49 -1.49
CA ASP A 131 -19.06 -7.74 -0.33
C ASP A 131 -17.93 -7.04 0.45
N TYR A 132 -16.71 -7.01 -0.07
CA TYR A 132 -15.50 -6.50 0.59
C TYR A 132 -15.12 -7.19 1.91
N ILE A 133 -15.84 -8.23 2.31
CA ILE A 133 -15.60 -8.99 3.56
C ILE A 133 -15.05 -10.40 3.25
N GLY A 134 -15.71 -11.15 2.38
CA GLY A 134 -15.39 -12.53 2.08
C GLY A 134 -15.61 -13.47 3.26
N ASP A 135 -14.62 -14.29 3.60
CA ASP A 135 -14.70 -15.20 4.76
C ASP A 135 -14.68 -14.42 6.08
N GLN A 136 -15.68 -14.68 6.92
CA GLN A 136 -15.89 -13.96 8.19
C GLN A 136 -14.76 -14.19 9.20
N THR A 137 -14.16 -15.38 9.22
CA THR A 137 -13.05 -15.70 10.15
C THR A 137 -11.80 -14.94 9.74
N ILE A 138 -11.48 -14.92 8.45
CA ILE A 138 -10.37 -14.14 7.91
C ILE A 138 -10.63 -12.65 8.14
N ALA A 139 -11.85 -12.18 7.89
CA ALA A 139 -12.23 -10.79 8.07
C ALA A 139 -12.04 -10.28 9.51
N LYS A 140 -12.30 -11.12 10.52
CA LYS A 140 -12.04 -10.77 11.94
C LYS A 140 -10.55 -10.52 12.21
N HIS A 141 -9.67 -11.39 11.73
CA HIS A 141 -8.22 -11.18 11.89
C HIS A 141 -7.72 -9.97 11.10
N VAL A 142 -8.28 -9.75 9.91
CA VAL A 142 -7.97 -8.55 9.11
C VAL A 142 -8.43 -7.27 9.80
N LEU A 143 -9.60 -7.28 10.42
CA LEU A 143 -10.11 -6.18 11.25
C LEU A 143 -9.15 -5.88 12.39
N GLU A 144 -8.79 -6.90 13.18
CA GLU A 144 -7.87 -6.76 14.30
C GLU A 144 -6.49 -6.24 13.86
N LEU A 145 -5.96 -6.76 12.75
CA LEU A 145 -4.69 -6.32 12.18
C LEU A 145 -4.73 -4.85 11.73
N ASN A 146 -5.82 -4.42 11.07
CA ASN A 146 -5.99 -3.05 10.64
C ASN A 146 -6.09 -2.10 11.84
N GLN A 147 -6.92 -2.45 12.84
CA GLN A 147 -7.10 -1.65 14.06
C GLN A 147 -5.81 -1.57 14.88
N ARG A 148 -5.02 -2.66 14.94
CA ARG A 148 -3.71 -2.67 15.59
C ARG A 148 -2.76 -1.68 14.91
N GLY A 149 -2.65 -1.72 13.58
CA GLY A 149 -1.78 -0.80 12.84
C GLY A 149 -2.24 0.66 12.94
N GLN A 150 -3.56 0.88 12.94
CA GLN A 150 -4.13 2.21 13.12
C GLN A 150 -3.84 2.78 14.52
N SER A 151 -4.00 1.96 15.57
CA SER A 151 -3.66 2.36 16.95
C SER A 151 -2.18 2.72 17.08
N ILE A 152 -1.27 1.88 16.57
CA ILE A 152 0.16 2.15 16.60
C ILE A 152 0.49 3.50 15.93
N LEU A 153 -0.08 3.78 14.75
CA LEU A 153 0.16 5.02 14.04
C LEU A 153 -0.38 6.23 14.78
N ARG A 154 -1.60 6.15 15.33
CA ARG A 154 -2.18 7.21 16.15
C ARG A 154 -1.32 7.51 17.36
N ASP A 155 -0.97 6.46 18.13
CA ASP A 155 -0.20 6.60 19.35
C ASP A 155 1.20 7.21 19.07
N GLN A 156 1.83 6.86 17.94
CA GLN A 156 3.10 7.46 17.53
C GLN A 156 2.94 8.93 17.08
N VAL A 157 1.86 9.26 16.37
CA VAL A 157 1.56 10.66 15.99
C VAL A 157 1.39 11.51 17.24
N GLU A 158 0.68 11.02 18.24
CA GLU A 158 0.44 11.72 19.51
C GLU A 158 1.74 11.80 20.32
N GLN A 159 2.42 10.67 20.56
CA GLN A 159 3.63 10.60 21.38
C GLN A 159 4.76 11.46 20.86
N HIS A 160 4.92 11.53 19.54
CA HIS A 160 6.01 12.27 18.88
C HIS A 160 5.59 13.60 18.29
N ASN A 161 4.36 14.04 18.58
CA ASN A 161 3.81 15.33 18.11
C ASN A 161 3.98 15.52 16.59
N ILE A 162 3.62 14.50 15.78
CA ILE A 162 3.74 14.54 14.31
C ILE A 162 2.52 15.30 13.74
N VAL A 163 2.42 16.58 14.04
CA VAL A 163 1.25 17.42 13.68
C VAL A 163 1.06 17.57 12.17
N GLU A 164 2.15 17.54 11.41
CA GLU A 164 2.13 17.65 9.95
C GLU A 164 1.48 16.42 9.26
N ALA A 165 1.37 15.29 9.96
CA ALA A 165 0.62 14.14 9.47
C ALA A 165 -0.88 14.45 9.29
N GLN A 166 -1.38 15.52 9.90
CA GLN A 166 -2.77 15.97 9.80
C GLN A 166 -3.79 14.84 10.03
N LEU A 167 -3.51 13.99 11.04
CA LEU A 167 -4.36 12.87 11.37
C LEU A 167 -5.75 13.36 11.79
N ARG A 168 -6.80 12.86 11.13
CA ARG A 168 -8.20 13.24 11.35
C ARG A 168 -9.09 12.00 11.43
N HIS A 169 -9.90 11.93 12.48
CA HIS A 169 -10.96 10.92 12.67
C HIS A 169 -12.20 11.34 11.86
N SER A 170 -12.13 11.24 10.55
CA SER A 170 -13.18 11.71 9.63
C SER A 170 -14.09 10.58 9.13
N GLY A 171 -13.76 9.34 9.41
CA GLY A 171 -14.39 8.21 8.74
C GLY A 171 -14.05 8.17 7.24
N LYS A 172 -14.69 7.25 6.52
CA LYS A 172 -14.68 7.21 5.06
C LYS A 172 -16.07 6.96 4.51
N TYR A 173 -16.31 7.47 3.32
CA TYR A 173 -17.49 7.18 2.51
C TYR A 173 -17.09 6.18 1.43
N GLN A 174 -17.76 5.00 1.36
CA GLN A 174 -17.66 4.15 0.19
C GLN A 174 -18.90 4.45 -0.66
N ALA A 175 -18.72 5.07 -1.83
CA ALA A 175 -19.82 5.70 -2.54
C ALA A 175 -20.05 5.07 -3.92
N ALA A 176 -21.31 5.08 -4.34
CA ALA A 176 -21.79 4.53 -5.59
C ALA A 176 -22.68 5.50 -6.37
N VAL A 177 -22.60 5.40 -7.69
CA VAL A 177 -23.44 6.14 -8.66
C VAL A 177 -24.46 5.21 -9.33
N GLU A 178 -24.02 3.98 -9.64
CA GLU A 178 -24.81 3.00 -10.41
C GLU A 178 -25.36 1.89 -9.51
N ASP A 179 -26.45 1.25 -9.93
CA ASP A 179 -27.13 0.21 -9.15
C ASP A 179 -26.22 -0.97 -8.77
N LYS A 180 -25.27 -1.33 -9.64
CA LYS A 180 -24.26 -2.36 -9.32
C LYS A 180 -23.39 -1.98 -8.13
N GLY A 181 -23.00 -0.71 -8.03
CA GLY A 181 -22.23 -0.20 -6.89
C GLY A 181 -23.07 -0.15 -5.62
N ILE A 182 -24.36 0.28 -5.74
CA ILE A 182 -25.32 0.29 -4.63
C ILE A 182 -25.52 -1.12 -4.07
N ALA A 183 -25.63 -2.15 -4.91
CA ALA A 183 -25.72 -3.54 -4.48
C ALA A 183 -24.49 -3.97 -3.68
N VAL A 184 -23.28 -3.55 -4.11
CA VAL A 184 -22.03 -3.79 -3.39
C VAL A 184 -22.04 -3.12 -2.01
N LEU A 185 -22.49 -1.86 -1.92
CA LEU A 185 -22.58 -1.16 -0.62
C LEU A 185 -23.50 -1.86 0.36
N ASN A 186 -24.68 -2.34 -0.12
CA ASN A 186 -25.62 -3.08 0.71
C ASN A 186 -25.04 -4.41 1.20
N ALA A 187 -24.32 -5.13 0.35
CA ALA A 187 -23.64 -6.38 0.72
C ALA A 187 -22.52 -6.12 1.75
N TYR A 188 -21.73 -5.06 1.54
CA TYR A 188 -20.66 -4.67 2.46
C TYR A 188 -21.20 -4.26 3.82
N ARG A 189 -22.28 -3.47 3.86
CA ARG A 189 -23.00 -3.14 5.08
C ARG A 189 -23.36 -4.38 5.87
N GLY A 190 -24.06 -5.35 5.24
CA GLY A 190 -24.45 -6.59 5.89
C GLY A 190 -23.27 -7.40 6.43
N GLY A 191 -22.11 -7.34 5.76
CA GLY A 191 -20.88 -7.96 6.22
C GLY A 191 -20.27 -7.26 7.43
N LEU A 192 -20.25 -5.93 7.46
CA LEU A 192 -19.78 -5.12 8.60
C LEU A 192 -20.67 -5.28 9.83
N GLU A 193 -22.00 -5.31 9.64
CA GLU A 193 -22.97 -5.56 10.72
C GLU A 193 -22.73 -6.92 11.39
N LYS A 194 -22.43 -7.97 10.62
CA LYS A 194 -22.06 -9.29 11.15
C LYS A 194 -20.74 -9.29 11.93
N LEU A 195 -19.83 -8.37 11.60
CA LEU A 195 -18.57 -8.16 12.33
C LEU A 195 -18.75 -7.21 13.52
N GLY A 196 -19.96 -6.70 13.78
CA GLY A 196 -20.23 -5.74 14.86
C GLY A 196 -19.61 -4.38 14.62
N GLN A 197 -19.32 -4.01 13.35
CA GLN A 197 -18.68 -2.75 13.05
C GLN A 197 -19.72 -1.67 12.74
N PRO A 198 -19.56 -0.45 13.31
CA PRO A 198 -20.47 0.65 13.05
C PRO A 198 -20.38 1.09 11.60
N CYS A 199 -21.53 1.24 10.96
CA CYS A 199 -21.62 1.75 9.60
C CYS A 199 -23.01 2.34 9.35
N GLU A 200 -23.11 3.28 8.42
CA GLU A 200 -24.32 4.02 8.13
C GLU A 200 -24.46 4.23 6.62
N ILE A 201 -25.68 4.12 6.12
CA ILE A 201 -26.03 4.51 4.75
C ILE A 201 -26.42 5.98 4.73
N ILE A 202 -25.78 6.76 3.86
CA ILE A 202 -26.06 8.18 3.66
C ILE A 202 -26.39 8.40 2.18
N GLU A 203 -27.46 9.17 1.92
CA GLU A 203 -28.01 9.38 0.57
C GLU A 203 -28.46 10.85 0.34
N GLY A 204 -28.65 11.20 -0.92
CA GLY A 204 -29.28 12.45 -1.33
C GLY A 204 -28.58 13.72 -0.82
N ASN A 205 -29.39 14.64 -0.26
CA ASN A 205 -28.90 15.93 0.22
C ASN A 205 -27.90 15.79 1.39
N GLU A 206 -28.14 14.85 2.30
CA GLU A 206 -27.22 14.60 3.41
C GLU A 206 -25.84 14.19 2.92
N LEU A 207 -25.75 13.28 1.93
CA LEU A 207 -24.48 12.89 1.33
C LEU A 207 -23.79 14.09 0.66
N ARG A 208 -24.55 14.90 -0.07
CA ARG A 208 -24.02 16.13 -0.69
C ARG A 208 -23.47 17.10 0.37
N ASP A 209 -24.20 17.28 1.48
CA ASP A 209 -23.79 18.18 2.54
C ASP A 209 -22.55 17.66 3.31
N HIS A 210 -22.25 16.35 3.18
CA HIS A 210 -21.02 15.76 3.71
C HIS A 210 -19.82 15.90 2.78
N ILE A 211 -19.97 15.62 1.49
CA ILE A 211 -18.84 15.48 0.55
C ILE A 211 -18.78 16.55 -0.55
N GLY A 212 -19.70 17.52 -0.52
CA GLY A 212 -19.67 18.67 -1.41
C GLY A 212 -20.01 18.38 -2.89
N THR A 213 -20.68 17.26 -3.17
CA THR A 213 -21.10 16.89 -4.51
C THR A 213 -22.36 16.04 -4.51
N SER A 214 -23.23 16.23 -5.50
CA SER A 214 -24.42 15.39 -5.77
C SER A 214 -24.14 14.27 -6.78
N PHE A 215 -22.89 14.03 -7.14
CA PHE A 215 -22.51 13.01 -8.11
C PHE A 215 -22.87 11.58 -7.65
N TYR A 216 -22.70 11.30 -6.36
CA TYR A 216 -22.99 9.98 -5.80
C TYR A 216 -24.44 9.89 -5.32
N ARG A 217 -25.08 8.75 -5.58
CA ARG A 217 -26.45 8.46 -5.16
C ARG A 217 -26.52 7.94 -3.73
N LYS A 218 -25.53 7.13 -3.35
CA LYS A 218 -25.49 6.43 -2.06
C LYS A 218 -24.06 6.27 -1.58
N ALA A 219 -23.84 6.34 -0.28
CA ALA A 219 -22.59 5.98 0.36
C ALA A 219 -22.81 5.13 1.60
N LEU A 220 -21.89 4.22 1.87
CA LEU A 220 -21.70 3.55 3.14
C LEU A 220 -20.61 4.31 3.91
N TYR A 221 -20.97 4.92 5.01
CA TYR A 221 -20.05 5.60 5.91
C TYR A 221 -19.56 4.64 6.99
N THR A 222 -18.25 4.60 7.23
CA THR A 222 -17.62 3.87 8.34
C THR A 222 -16.78 4.85 9.16
N PRO A 223 -17.11 5.06 10.47
CA PRO A 223 -16.53 6.14 11.26
C PRO A 223 -15.10 5.91 11.73
N GLY A 224 -14.64 4.64 11.77
CA GLY A 224 -13.34 4.29 12.36
C GLY A 224 -12.13 4.64 11.48
N THR A 225 -12.32 4.88 10.18
CA THR A 225 -11.22 5.25 9.29
C THR A 225 -10.67 6.65 9.61
N MET A 226 -9.36 6.81 9.60
CA MET A 226 -8.70 8.11 9.72
C MET A 226 -8.10 8.54 8.38
N LEU A 227 -7.96 9.86 8.19
CA LEU A 227 -7.27 10.46 7.05
C LEU A 227 -5.98 11.12 7.51
N VAL A 228 -4.93 11.02 6.68
CA VAL A 228 -3.62 11.61 6.95
C VAL A 228 -3.02 12.26 5.70
N GLN A 229 -2.03 13.13 5.88
CA GLN A 229 -1.06 13.47 4.85
C GLN A 229 0.04 12.41 4.87
N PRO A 230 0.06 11.46 3.90
CA PRO A 230 0.85 10.24 4.04
C PRO A 230 2.36 10.47 4.01
N SER A 231 2.84 11.46 3.22
CA SER A 231 4.26 11.79 3.16
C SER A 231 4.74 12.42 4.47
N ALA A 232 3.94 13.32 5.05
CA ALA A 232 4.27 13.92 6.34
C ALA A 232 4.26 12.89 7.47
N LEU A 233 3.29 11.96 7.46
CA LEU A 233 3.23 10.87 8.44
C LEU A 233 4.50 10.02 8.40
N VAL A 234 4.88 9.50 7.24
CA VAL A 234 6.04 8.60 7.15
C VAL A 234 7.35 9.33 7.44
N LYS A 235 7.49 10.61 7.05
CA LYS A 235 8.62 11.47 7.41
C LYS A 235 8.73 11.67 8.92
N GLY A 236 7.61 11.99 9.60
CA GLY A 236 7.56 12.17 11.04
C GLY A 236 7.91 10.88 11.81
N LEU A 237 7.44 9.74 11.32
CA LEU A 237 7.80 8.43 11.88
C LEU A 237 9.31 8.16 11.77
N ALA A 238 9.95 8.55 10.66
CA ALA A 238 11.39 8.38 10.49
C ALA A 238 12.20 9.33 11.40
N ASP A 239 11.74 10.57 11.56
CA ASP A 239 12.43 11.56 12.41
C ASP A 239 12.31 11.24 13.91
N SER A 240 11.30 10.45 14.29
CA SER A 240 11.03 10.02 15.67
C SER A 240 11.57 8.62 16.03
N LEU A 241 12.44 8.04 15.20
CA LEU A 241 13.05 6.73 15.49
C LEU A 241 13.90 6.77 16.77
N PRO A 242 13.97 5.68 17.55
CA PRO A 242 14.88 5.55 18.69
C PRO A 242 16.35 5.77 18.30
N THR A 243 17.16 6.21 19.23
CA THR A 243 18.57 6.61 18.98
C THR A 243 19.47 5.46 18.54
N ASN A 244 19.15 4.23 18.90
CA ASN A 244 19.82 3.01 18.44
C ASN A 244 19.39 2.55 17.05
N VAL A 245 18.47 3.27 16.36
CA VAL A 245 18.18 3.06 14.94
C VAL A 245 19.02 4.04 14.11
N LYS A 246 19.86 3.50 13.25
CA LYS A 246 20.69 4.26 12.30
C LYS A 246 20.01 4.22 10.93
N LEU A 247 19.26 5.27 10.60
CA LEU A 247 18.62 5.41 9.28
C LEU A 247 19.61 6.01 8.27
N TYR A 248 19.75 5.35 7.11
CA TYR A 248 20.48 5.82 5.95
C TYR A 248 19.55 5.90 4.76
N GLU A 249 19.43 7.06 4.15
CA GLU A 249 18.64 7.33 2.94
C GLU A 249 19.57 7.39 1.72
N ASP A 250 19.02 7.40 0.51
CA ASP A 250 19.78 7.34 -0.74
C ASP A 250 20.85 6.23 -0.73
N THR A 251 20.51 5.09 -0.10
CA THR A 251 21.40 3.94 0.10
C THR A 251 20.78 2.68 -0.52
N PRO A 252 20.68 2.61 -1.87
CA PRO A 252 20.15 1.42 -2.54
C PRO A 252 21.09 0.23 -2.37
N ILE A 253 20.53 -0.91 -1.99
CA ILE A 253 21.24 -2.18 -1.98
C ILE A 253 21.27 -2.72 -3.41
N THR A 254 22.46 -3.01 -3.91
CA THR A 254 22.70 -3.44 -5.30
C THR A 254 22.99 -4.93 -5.45
N ALA A 255 23.42 -5.58 -4.36
CA ALA A 255 23.62 -7.02 -4.31
C ALA A 255 23.58 -7.53 -2.87
N VAL A 256 23.33 -8.82 -2.70
CA VAL A 256 23.32 -9.49 -1.38
C VAL A 256 24.02 -10.85 -1.46
N ASP A 257 24.90 -11.11 -0.49
CA ASP A 257 25.47 -12.42 -0.22
C ASP A 257 24.70 -13.05 0.96
N TYR A 258 24.04 -14.15 0.71
CA TYR A 258 23.29 -14.88 1.72
C TYR A 258 24.14 -16.01 2.30
N GLY A 259 24.78 -15.78 3.44
CA GLY A 259 25.57 -16.78 4.19
C GLY A 259 25.10 -16.90 5.64
N VAL A 260 25.98 -17.39 6.50
CA VAL A 260 25.75 -17.42 7.99
C VAL A 260 25.45 -16.01 8.50
N LYS A 261 26.14 -15.02 7.95
CA LYS A 261 25.78 -13.61 8.04
C LYS A 261 25.41 -13.12 6.65
N THR A 262 24.41 -12.27 6.58
CA THR A 262 24.02 -11.64 5.32
C THR A 262 24.90 -10.40 5.08
N VAL A 263 25.47 -10.27 3.86
CA VAL A 263 26.23 -9.10 3.44
C VAL A 263 25.48 -8.39 2.33
N LEU A 264 25.08 -7.14 2.61
CA LEU A 264 24.39 -6.29 1.64
C LEU A 264 25.39 -5.30 1.03
N HIS A 265 25.43 -5.21 -0.29
CA HIS A 265 26.32 -4.30 -1.02
C HIS A 265 25.59 -3.03 -1.42
N HIS A 266 26.21 -1.88 -1.22
CA HIS A 266 25.77 -0.57 -1.69
C HIS A 266 26.89 0.15 -2.43
N ALA A 267 26.65 1.37 -2.91
CA ALA A 267 27.58 2.07 -3.83
C ALA A 267 29.01 2.25 -3.29
N THR A 268 29.19 2.40 -1.97
CA THR A 268 30.47 2.79 -1.35
C THR A 268 31.03 1.74 -0.40
N GLY A 269 30.34 0.61 -0.18
CA GLY A 269 30.75 -0.41 0.78
C GLY A 269 29.72 -1.51 0.95
N ARG A 270 29.70 -2.11 2.13
CA ARG A 270 28.81 -3.23 2.47
C ARG A 270 28.34 -3.16 3.92
N ILE A 271 27.18 -3.77 4.16
CA ILE A 271 26.59 -3.90 5.49
C ILE A 271 26.59 -5.39 5.85
N THR A 272 27.20 -5.75 6.99
CA THR A 272 27.12 -7.12 7.52
C THR A 272 26.03 -7.19 8.56
N ALA A 273 25.04 -8.06 8.34
CA ALA A 273 23.89 -8.28 9.22
C ALA A 273 23.93 -9.68 9.85
N ASP A 274 23.66 -9.77 11.14
CA ASP A 274 23.38 -11.07 11.77
C ASP A 274 21.95 -11.53 11.42
N LYS A 275 20.99 -10.59 11.36
CA LYS A 275 19.61 -10.82 10.90
C LYS A 275 19.15 -9.69 9.98
N LEU A 276 18.50 -10.09 8.88
CA LEU A 276 17.96 -9.18 7.86
C LEU A 276 16.44 -9.22 7.85
N ILE A 277 15.81 -8.04 7.80
CA ILE A 277 14.38 -7.89 7.52
C ILE A 277 14.19 -7.19 6.17
N LEU A 278 13.47 -7.85 5.26
CA LEU A 278 13.01 -7.25 4.02
C LEU A 278 11.62 -6.63 4.23
N ALA A 279 11.56 -5.30 4.15
CA ALA A 279 10.35 -4.49 4.26
C ALA A 279 10.14 -3.61 3.01
N ASN A 280 10.71 -4.02 1.89
CA ASN A 280 10.74 -3.33 0.61
C ASN A 280 9.62 -3.76 -0.35
N ASN A 281 8.56 -4.35 0.18
CA ASN A 281 7.29 -4.69 -0.47
C ASN A 281 7.48 -5.47 -1.79
N ALA A 282 7.02 -4.97 -2.96
CA ALA A 282 7.18 -5.63 -4.25
C ALA A 282 8.63 -5.85 -4.66
N PHE A 283 9.57 -5.05 -4.15
CA PHE A 283 11.00 -5.19 -4.44
C PHE A 283 11.64 -6.40 -3.78
N GLY A 284 10.98 -7.06 -2.82
CA GLY A 284 11.44 -8.33 -2.23
C GLY A 284 11.72 -9.42 -3.28
N GLN A 285 10.99 -9.42 -4.41
CA GLN A 285 11.24 -10.35 -5.52
C GLN A 285 12.63 -10.17 -6.17
N TYR A 286 13.16 -8.96 -6.18
CA TYR A 286 14.49 -8.69 -6.73
C TYR A 286 15.61 -9.03 -5.74
N PHE A 287 15.27 -9.34 -4.49
CA PHE A 287 16.17 -9.89 -3.48
C PHE A 287 16.20 -11.42 -3.47
N GLY A 288 15.64 -12.08 -4.51
CA GLY A 288 15.62 -13.53 -4.67
C GLY A 288 14.48 -14.23 -3.92
N PHE A 289 13.49 -13.49 -3.42
CA PHE A 289 12.36 -14.05 -2.68
C PHE A 289 11.03 -13.69 -3.32
N LEU A 290 10.09 -14.64 -3.35
CA LEU A 290 8.76 -14.44 -3.92
C LEU A 290 8.78 -14.05 -5.43
N GLU A 291 9.82 -14.43 -6.15
CA GLU A 291 9.88 -14.27 -7.62
C GLU A 291 8.67 -14.92 -8.29
N GLY A 292 8.12 -14.25 -9.30
CA GLY A 292 6.94 -14.74 -10.01
C GLY A 292 5.66 -14.78 -9.17
N ARG A 293 5.65 -14.22 -7.95
CA ARG A 293 4.48 -14.18 -7.06
C ARG A 293 3.92 -12.78 -6.83
N MET A 294 4.69 -11.74 -7.15
CA MET A 294 4.28 -10.34 -7.01
C MET A 294 3.74 -9.78 -8.31
N LEU A 295 2.77 -8.90 -8.21
CA LEU A 295 2.16 -8.14 -9.29
C LEU A 295 2.32 -6.65 -9.00
N PRO A 296 3.39 -6.01 -9.50
CA PRO A 296 3.57 -4.57 -9.33
C PRO A 296 2.54 -3.82 -10.19
N ILE A 297 1.46 -3.36 -9.56
CA ILE A 297 0.41 -2.55 -10.18
C ILE A 297 0.59 -1.11 -9.76
N PHE A 298 0.65 -0.20 -10.71
CA PHE A 298 0.65 1.23 -10.44
C PHE A 298 -0.75 1.79 -10.53
N THR A 299 -1.05 2.73 -9.63
CA THR A 299 -2.22 3.60 -9.70
C THR A 299 -1.78 5.05 -9.58
N TYR A 300 -2.63 5.97 -10.04
CA TYR A 300 -2.21 7.36 -10.23
C TYR A 300 -3.14 8.30 -9.48
N GLY A 301 -2.56 9.37 -8.93
CA GLY A 301 -3.27 10.44 -8.25
C GLY A 301 -2.99 11.80 -8.88
N SER A 302 -3.98 12.67 -8.88
CA SER A 302 -3.83 14.10 -9.17
C SER A 302 -4.37 14.93 -8.03
N LEU A 303 -3.66 16.00 -7.70
CA LEU A 303 -3.99 16.94 -6.63
C LEU A 303 -4.15 18.34 -7.22
N THR A 304 -5.28 18.99 -6.91
CA THR A 304 -5.49 20.38 -7.34
C THR A 304 -4.54 21.34 -6.62
N ARG A 305 -4.43 22.59 -7.07
CA ARG A 305 -4.01 23.68 -6.18
C ARG A 305 -5.01 23.83 -5.02
N PRO A 306 -4.65 24.56 -3.95
CA PRO A 306 -5.62 24.92 -2.92
C PRO A 306 -6.83 25.66 -3.53
N LEU A 307 -8.03 25.31 -3.08
CA LEU A 307 -9.26 26.00 -3.47
C LEU A 307 -9.34 27.37 -2.82
N THR A 308 -9.76 28.38 -3.56
CA THR A 308 -10.12 29.69 -3.01
C THR A 308 -11.35 29.60 -2.12
N ALA A 309 -11.60 30.61 -1.28
CA ALA A 309 -12.79 30.65 -0.43
C ALA A 309 -14.09 30.56 -1.25
N ALA A 310 -14.17 31.19 -2.41
CA ALA A 310 -15.33 31.13 -3.29
C ALA A 310 -15.53 29.71 -3.89
N GLU A 311 -14.46 29.04 -4.30
CA GLU A 311 -14.51 27.66 -4.78
C GLU A 311 -14.94 26.68 -3.67
N GLN A 312 -14.43 26.83 -2.46
CA GLN A 312 -14.84 26.06 -1.30
C GLN A 312 -16.34 26.26 -1.01
N ALA A 313 -16.81 27.49 -1.01
CA ALA A 313 -18.23 27.81 -0.83
C ALA A 313 -19.11 27.22 -1.93
N SER A 314 -18.61 27.15 -3.16
CA SER A 314 -19.38 26.61 -4.33
C SER A 314 -19.67 25.12 -4.22
N ILE A 315 -18.80 24.34 -3.56
CA ILE A 315 -19.02 22.92 -3.33
C ILE A 315 -19.66 22.65 -1.96
N GLY A 316 -19.38 23.47 -0.96
CA GLY A 316 -19.79 23.16 0.43
C GLY A 316 -19.11 21.91 0.97
N GLY A 317 -19.89 21.06 1.68
CA GLY A 317 -19.40 19.83 2.27
C GLY A 317 -18.64 20.05 3.59
N LYS A 318 -18.30 18.94 4.25
CA LYS A 318 -17.46 18.95 5.44
C LYS A 318 -16.03 19.40 5.08
N GLU A 319 -15.33 19.93 6.04
CA GLU A 319 -13.94 20.40 5.87
C GLU A 319 -12.98 19.26 5.47
N PHE A 320 -13.23 18.06 6.00
CA PHE A 320 -12.46 16.85 5.71
C PHE A 320 -13.39 15.72 5.34
N TRP A 321 -13.11 15.08 4.24
CA TRP A 321 -13.80 13.86 3.82
C TRP A 321 -12.94 13.05 2.86
N GLY A 322 -13.20 11.75 2.80
CA GLY A 322 -12.59 10.84 1.86
C GLY A 322 -13.61 9.85 1.32
N VAL A 323 -13.66 9.72 0.00
CA VAL A 323 -14.53 8.80 -0.73
C VAL A 323 -13.70 7.74 -1.40
N ILE A 324 -14.05 6.47 -1.15
CA ILE A 324 -13.57 5.30 -1.90
C ILE A 324 -14.73 4.83 -2.77
N PRO A 325 -14.52 4.50 -4.06
CA PRO A 325 -15.60 4.04 -4.93
C PRO A 325 -16.09 2.65 -4.51
N ALA A 326 -17.35 2.34 -4.80
CA ALA A 326 -17.90 0.99 -4.63
C ALA A 326 -17.31 -0.01 -5.63
N ASP A 327 -16.94 0.43 -6.82
CA ASP A 327 -16.18 -0.37 -7.78
C ASP A 327 -14.66 -0.22 -7.54
N PRO A 328 -13.88 -1.31 -7.44
CA PRO A 328 -12.44 -1.26 -7.17
C PRO A 328 -11.63 -0.45 -8.18
N PHE A 329 -12.12 -0.30 -9.41
CA PHE A 329 -11.49 0.49 -10.47
C PHE A 329 -12.02 1.93 -10.59
N GLY A 330 -12.97 2.29 -9.73
CA GLY A 330 -13.52 3.63 -9.69
C GLY A 330 -12.55 4.66 -9.09
N THR A 331 -13.02 5.90 -9.02
CA THR A 331 -12.24 7.04 -8.55
C THR A 331 -12.35 7.24 -7.05
N THR A 332 -11.22 7.12 -6.34
CA THR A 332 -11.06 7.64 -4.99
C THR A 332 -10.95 9.17 -5.05
N SER A 333 -11.63 9.88 -4.17
CA SER A 333 -11.49 11.32 -4.01
C SER A 333 -11.47 11.73 -2.54
N ARG A 334 -10.78 12.83 -2.22
CA ARG A 334 -10.80 13.40 -0.87
C ARG A 334 -10.52 14.89 -0.89
N ARG A 335 -11.06 15.60 0.11
CA ARG A 335 -10.66 16.96 0.44
C ARG A 335 -9.56 16.91 1.50
N THR A 336 -8.48 17.66 1.26
CA THR A 336 -7.32 17.75 2.14
C THR A 336 -7.48 18.90 3.14
N HIS A 337 -6.66 18.92 4.19
CA HIS A 337 -6.65 19.98 5.21
C HIS A 337 -6.28 21.37 4.66
N ASP A 338 -5.49 21.41 3.58
CA ASP A 338 -5.11 22.63 2.87
C ASP A 338 -6.06 22.93 1.69
N ASN A 339 -7.29 22.39 1.77
CA ASN A 339 -8.37 22.63 0.81
C ASN A 339 -8.06 22.28 -0.64
N ARG A 340 -7.31 21.21 -0.88
CA ARG A 340 -7.13 20.64 -2.21
C ARG A 340 -8.10 19.47 -2.41
N ILE A 341 -8.38 19.14 -3.66
CA ILE A 341 -9.09 17.90 -4.00
C ILE A 341 -8.10 16.93 -4.64
N LEU A 342 -8.00 15.75 -4.05
CA LEU A 342 -7.35 14.59 -4.65
C LEU A 342 -8.35 13.80 -5.46
N VAL A 343 -7.94 13.35 -6.66
CA VAL A 343 -8.56 12.25 -7.39
C VAL A 343 -7.52 11.19 -7.67
N ARG A 344 -7.90 9.92 -7.54
CA ARG A 344 -7.01 8.79 -7.79
C ARG A 344 -7.79 7.70 -8.51
N ASN A 345 -7.36 7.35 -9.71
CA ASN A 345 -7.83 6.22 -10.49
C ASN A 345 -6.73 5.76 -11.46
N SER A 346 -7.10 5.11 -12.54
CA SER A 346 -6.19 4.59 -13.57
C SER A 346 -5.16 3.61 -13.02
N PHE A 347 -4.88 2.57 -13.79
CA PHE A 347 -4.00 1.50 -13.37
C PHE A 347 -3.10 1.06 -14.51
N SER A 348 -1.87 0.65 -14.20
CA SER A 348 -0.97 0.02 -15.14
C SER A 348 -0.21 -1.12 -14.49
N PHE A 349 0.19 -2.11 -15.29
CA PHE A 349 1.09 -3.18 -14.88
C PHE A 349 2.52 -2.80 -15.26
N ASN A 350 3.40 -2.74 -14.28
CA ASN A 350 4.81 -2.39 -14.42
C ASN A 350 5.65 -3.52 -13.83
N PRO A 351 5.97 -4.56 -14.60
CA PRO A 351 6.58 -5.80 -14.08
C PRO A 351 7.97 -5.58 -13.47
N ASP A 352 8.68 -4.54 -13.83
CA ASP A 352 9.96 -4.12 -13.27
C ASP A 352 9.84 -3.31 -11.97
N GLY A 353 8.61 -3.04 -11.50
CA GLY A 353 8.34 -2.24 -10.30
C GLY A 353 8.65 -0.75 -10.45
N ARG A 354 8.91 -0.24 -11.66
CA ARG A 354 9.34 1.14 -11.91
C ARG A 354 8.22 1.98 -12.53
N ALA A 355 8.21 3.27 -12.22
CA ALA A 355 7.31 4.23 -12.85
C ALA A 355 7.61 4.32 -14.36
N LYS A 356 6.55 4.38 -15.19
CA LYS A 356 6.69 4.57 -16.64
C LYS A 356 6.80 6.05 -16.95
N PRO A 357 7.88 6.49 -17.62
CA PRO A 357 8.02 7.89 -18.04
C PRO A 357 6.83 8.37 -18.88
N GLY A 358 6.37 9.59 -18.63
CA GLY A 358 5.24 10.22 -19.37
C GLY A 358 3.86 9.61 -19.10
N TYR A 359 3.75 8.62 -18.20
CA TYR A 359 2.46 8.01 -17.89
C TYR A 359 1.57 8.90 -17.00
N PRO A 360 2.10 9.65 -16.02
CA PRO A 360 1.29 10.62 -15.27
C PRO A 360 0.57 11.64 -16.14
N GLU A 361 1.22 12.14 -17.20
CA GLU A 361 0.64 13.06 -18.16
C GLU A 361 -0.54 12.44 -18.94
N LYS A 362 -0.41 11.17 -19.32
CA LYS A 362 -1.49 10.44 -20.02
C LYS A 362 -2.74 10.27 -19.16
N VAL A 363 -2.56 9.96 -17.88
CA VAL A 363 -3.71 9.74 -16.96
C VAL A 363 -4.35 11.05 -16.52
N ARG A 364 -3.66 12.18 -16.62
CA ARG A 364 -4.15 13.50 -16.22
C ARG A 364 -5.46 13.89 -16.91
N ALA A 365 -5.63 13.52 -18.19
CA ALA A 365 -6.88 13.77 -18.92
C ALA A 365 -8.05 12.95 -18.36
N ALA A 366 -7.84 11.67 -18.02
CA ALA A 366 -8.86 10.84 -17.37
C ALA A 366 -9.22 11.36 -15.98
N HIS A 367 -8.22 11.78 -15.20
CA HIS A 367 -8.44 12.41 -13.89
C HIS A 367 -9.23 13.72 -14.03
N ARG A 368 -8.95 14.52 -15.09
CA ARG A 368 -9.67 15.77 -15.36
C ARG A 368 -11.16 15.50 -15.59
N LEU A 369 -11.47 14.56 -16.48
CA LEU A 369 -12.84 14.16 -16.76
C LEU A 369 -13.57 13.65 -15.51
N SER A 370 -12.90 12.81 -14.73
CA SER A 370 -13.44 12.26 -13.48
C SER A 370 -13.69 13.36 -12.43
N PHE A 371 -12.79 14.34 -12.33
CA PHE A 371 -12.92 15.48 -11.43
C PHE A 371 -14.08 16.41 -11.83
N GLU A 372 -14.20 16.77 -13.10
CA GLU A 372 -15.25 17.65 -13.61
C GLU A 372 -16.65 17.05 -13.46
N ARG A 373 -16.79 15.73 -13.64
CA ARG A 373 -18.05 15.02 -13.38
C ARG A 373 -18.47 15.11 -11.93
N ARG A 374 -17.53 15.06 -11.00
CA ARG A 374 -17.79 15.11 -9.55
C ARG A 374 -17.96 16.53 -9.03
N PHE A 375 -17.21 17.46 -9.56
CA PHE A 375 -17.17 18.85 -9.10
C PHE A 375 -17.29 19.82 -10.28
N PRO A 376 -18.48 19.91 -10.95
CA PRO A 376 -18.63 20.73 -12.16
C PRO A 376 -18.40 22.22 -11.93
N THR A 377 -18.61 22.71 -10.71
CA THR A 377 -18.31 24.12 -10.34
C THR A 377 -16.81 24.40 -10.23
N LEU A 378 -15.98 23.36 -10.14
CA LEU A 378 -14.51 23.44 -10.03
C LEU A 378 -13.81 23.09 -11.36
N LYS A 379 -14.52 23.03 -12.48
CA LYS A 379 -13.97 22.60 -13.79
C LYS A 379 -12.69 23.35 -14.22
N ASP A 380 -12.53 24.59 -13.80
CA ASP A 380 -11.38 25.44 -14.16
C ASP A 380 -10.22 25.37 -13.14
N VAL A 381 -10.39 24.64 -12.03
CA VAL A 381 -9.33 24.46 -11.02
C VAL A 381 -8.29 23.49 -11.54
N PRO A 382 -7.01 23.88 -11.75
CA PRO A 382 -6.00 23.01 -12.30
C PRO A 382 -5.50 21.96 -11.32
N PHE A 383 -5.05 20.81 -11.83
CA PHE A 383 -4.17 19.93 -11.07
C PHE A 383 -2.75 20.50 -11.04
N GLU A 384 -2.22 20.66 -9.85
CA GLU A 384 -0.85 21.12 -9.62
C GLU A 384 0.13 19.95 -9.71
N HIS A 385 -0.28 18.78 -9.19
CA HIS A 385 0.52 17.57 -9.18
C HIS A 385 -0.23 16.39 -9.78
N THR A 386 0.49 15.50 -10.49
CA THR A 386 0.02 14.20 -10.93
C THR A 386 1.17 13.20 -10.83
N TRP A 387 0.95 12.07 -10.15
CA TRP A 387 2.00 11.10 -9.89
C TRP A 387 1.47 9.66 -9.89
N GLY A 388 2.36 8.70 -10.06
CA GLY A 388 2.09 7.27 -9.89
C GLY A 388 2.58 6.73 -8.54
N GLY A 389 2.01 5.63 -8.09
CA GLY A 389 2.46 4.88 -6.93
C GLY A 389 2.27 3.38 -7.14
N GLY A 390 3.30 2.60 -6.81
CA GLY A 390 3.30 1.15 -6.96
C GLY A 390 2.57 0.43 -5.83
N LEU A 391 1.71 -0.52 -6.16
CA LEU A 391 1.06 -1.46 -5.26
C LEU A 391 1.72 -2.82 -5.41
N ALA A 392 2.07 -3.49 -4.32
CA ALA A 392 2.47 -4.89 -4.34
C ALA A 392 1.22 -5.76 -4.20
N MET A 393 0.65 -6.13 -5.33
CA MET A 393 -0.47 -7.07 -5.38
C MET A 393 0.04 -8.50 -5.50
N THR A 394 -0.77 -9.47 -5.08
CA THR A 394 -0.55 -10.90 -5.30
C THR A 394 -1.80 -11.53 -5.88
N ARG A 395 -1.63 -12.61 -6.65
CA ARG A 395 -2.75 -13.24 -7.35
C ARG A 395 -3.86 -13.75 -6.42
N ASN A 396 -3.52 -14.21 -5.23
CA ASN A 396 -4.45 -14.71 -4.23
C ASN A 396 -4.75 -13.70 -3.11
N GLY A 397 -4.25 -12.45 -3.20
CA GLY A 397 -4.42 -11.42 -2.17
C GLY A 397 -3.70 -11.72 -0.84
N ALA A 398 -2.86 -12.75 -0.79
CA ALA A 398 -2.07 -13.07 0.38
C ALA A 398 -0.78 -12.25 0.43
N GLY A 399 -0.43 -11.69 1.57
CA GLY A 399 0.90 -11.17 1.85
C GLY A 399 1.84 -12.27 2.32
N PHE A 400 3.11 -11.95 2.44
CA PHE A 400 4.10 -12.79 3.10
C PHE A 400 4.50 -12.21 4.45
N PHE A 401 4.62 -13.07 5.45
CA PHE A 401 5.07 -12.73 6.81
C PHE A 401 5.88 -13.89 7.39
N GLY A 402 7.06 -13.61 7.95
CA GLY A 402 7.88 -14.57 8.64
C GLY A 402 9.27 -14.77 8.03
N GLU A 403 9.82 -15.96 8.20
CA GLU A 403 11.16 -16.33 7.73
C GLU A 403 11.15 -16.70 6.24
N LEU A 404 12.02 -16.04 5.46
CA LEU A 404 12.26 -16.30 4.04
C LEU A 404 13.34 -17.37 3.87
N ARG A 405 14.35 -17.28 4.69
CA ARG A 405 15.44 -18.25 4.89
C ARG A 405 16.09 -17.99 6.24
N GLU A 406 17.02 -18.84 6.64
CA GLU A 406 17.77 -18.68 7.90
C GLU A 406 18.32 -17.25 8.05
N ASN A 407 17.96 -16.60 9.16
CA ASN A 407 18.32 -15.22 9.51
C ASN A 407 17.84 -14.12 8.53
N VAL A 408 16.95 -14.44 7.58
CA VAL A 408 16.33 -13.48 6.67
C VAL A 408 14.81 -13.56 6.79
N TYR A 409 14.19 -12.46 7.14
CA TYR A 409 12.76 -12.37 7.41
C TYR A 409 12.11 -11.33 6.49
N GLY A 410 10.78 -11.40 6.35
CA GLY A 410 10.06 -10.44 5.52
C GLY A 410 8.61 -10.21 5.93
N ALA A 411 8.13 -9.00 5.64
CA ALA A 411 6.72 -8.63 5.65
C ALA A 411 6.43 -7.88 4.34
N LEU A 412 5.91 -8.61 3.34
CA LEU A 412 5.88 -8.21 1.93
C LEU A 412 4.50 -8.46 1.31
N GLY A 413 4.15 -7.74 0.25
CA GLY A 413 2.89 -7.96 -0.47
C GLY A 413 1.67 -7.37 0.24
N CYS A 414 1.66 -6.07 0.46
CA CYS A 414 0.62 -5.34 1.23
C CYS A 414 -0.78 -5.34 0.59
N ASN A 415 -0.92 -5.74 -0.68
CA ASN A 415 -2.18 -5.79 -1.43
C ASN A 415 -3.01 -4.49 -1.37
N GLY A 416 -2.33 -3.32 -1.43
CA GLY A 416 -2.95 -2.01 -1.49
C GLY A 416 -3.32 -1.39 -0.14
N LEU A 417 -3.18 -2.08 0.98
CA LEU A 417 -3.50 -1.59 2.33
C LEU A 417 -2.26 -1.50 3.23
N GLY A 418 -1.13 -1.08 2.67
CA GLY A 418 0.18 -1.12 3.30
C GLY A 418 0.39 -0.18 4.48
N THR A 419 -0.38 0.89 4.63
CA THR A 419 -0.16 1.86 5.71
C THR A 419 -0.42 1.22 7.08
N VAL A 420 -1.64 0.80 7.35
CA VAL A 420 -2.00 0.18 8.64
C VAL A 420 -1.47 -1.25 8.76
N ARG A 421 -1.66 -2.09 7.73
CA ARG A 421 -1.19 -3.48 7.75
C ARG A 421 0.33 -3.58 7.79
N GLY A 422 1.02 -2.75 7.00
CA GLY A 422 2.48 -2.72 7.01
C GLY A 422 3.05 -2.32 8.36
N THR A 423 2.44 -1.32 9.02
CA THR A 423 2.81 -0.93 10.38
C THR A 423 2.60 -2.09 11.37
N ALA A 424 1.42 -2.72 11.34
CA ALA A 424 1.13 -3.86 12.22
C ALA A 424 2.08 -5.04 11.97
N THR A 425 2.26 -5.44 10.69
CA THR A 425 3.12 -6.60 10.36
C THR A 425 4.60 -6.33 10.64
N GLY A 426 5.09 -5.11 10.43
CA GLY A 426 6.46 -4.74 10.81
C GLY A 426 6.69 -4.85 12.32
N THR A 427 5.74 -4.33 13.12
CA THR A 427 5.77 -4.44 14.59
C THR A 427 5.69 -5.90 15.07
N LEU A 428 4.74 -6.67 14.52
CA LEU A 428 4.55 -8.07 14.88
C LEU A 428 5.76 -8.94 14.51
N LEU A 429 6.41 -8.66 13.38
CA LEU A 429 7.63 -9.38 12.98
C LEU A 429 8.77 -9.13 13.96
N ALA A 430 8.99 -7.87 14.35
CA ALA A 430 10.00 -7.53 15.35
C ALA A 430 9.70 -8.14 16.73
N ASN A 431 8.42 -8.23 17.12
CA ASN A 431 8.00 -8.92 18.34
C ASN A 431 8.23 -10.42 18.26
N LEU A 432 7.91 -11.05 17.13
CA LEU A 432 8.19 -12.48 16.89
C LEU A 432 9.68 -12.80 17.08
N LEU A 433 10.56 -11.93 16.54
CA LEU A 433 12.02 -12.09 16.64
C LEU A 433 12.55 -11.88 18.06
N ALA A 434 11.79 -11.19 18.91
CA ALA A 434 12.06 -11.05 20.35
C ALA A 434 11.39 -12.15 21.21
N GLY A 435 10.83 -13.19 20.57
CA GLY A 435 10.12 -14.27 21.28
C GLY A 435 8.73 -13.88 21.81
N LYS A 436 8.23 -12.69 21.47
CA LYS A 436 6.89 -12.22 21.85
C LYS A 436 5.89 -12.64 20.77
N ARG A 437 5.20 -13.75 21.02
CA ARG A 437 4.23 -14.33 20.08
C ARG A 437 2.80 -14.06 20.56
N GLU A 438 1.92 -13.67 19.64
CA GLU A 438 0.51 -13.39 19.90
C GLU A 438 -0.39 -13.99 18.79
N SER A 439 -1.71 -14.05 19.00
CA SER A 439 -2.68 -14.67 18.10
C SER A 439 -2.61 -14.14 16.66
N LEU A 440 -2.42 -12.83 16.48
CA LEU A 440 -2.24 -12.23 15.14
C LEU A 440 -0.95 -12.72 14.46
N THR A 441 0.12 -12.96 15.21
CA THR A 441 1.36 -13.54 14.68
C THR A 441 1.10 -14.97 14.20
N ASP A 442 0.36 -15.78 14.96
CA ASP A 442 -0.02 -17.14 14.58
C ASP A 442 -0.87 -17.16 13.31
N TYR A 443 -1.85 -16.27 13.24
CA TYR A 443 -2.65 -16.08 12.04
C TYR A 443 -1.79 -15.74 10.81
N LEU A 444 -0.87 -14.78 10.92
CA LEU A 444 -0.01 -14.35 9.82
C LEU A 444 0.94 -15.46 9.36
N LEU A 445 1.51 -16.25 10.29
CA LEU A 445 2.38 -17.39 9.98
C LEU A 445 1.63 -18.53 9.31
N SER A 446 0.34 -18.73 9.66
CA SER A 446 -0.51 -19.78 9.08
C SER A 446 -1.19 -19.36 7.78
N ALA A 447 -1.17 -18.06 7.43
CA ALA A 447 -1.83 -17.55 6.23
C ALA A 447 -1.22 -18.15 4.95
N PRO A 448 -2.03 -18.32 3.89
CA PRO A 448 -1.52 -18.78 2.60
C PRO A 448 -0.41 -17.88 2.08
N LYS A 449 0.65 -18.46 1.53
CA LYS A 449 1.71 -17.70 0.86
C LYS A 449 1.22 -17.10 -0.47
N PRO A 450 1.84 -16.02 -0.97
CA PRO A 450 1.58 -15.49 -2.31
C PRO A 450 1.64 -16.58 -3.39
N ALA A 451 0.61 -16.67 -4.21
CA ALA A 451 0.51 -17.69 -5.25
C ALA A 451 1.37 -17.36 -6.48
N TRP A 452 1.86 -18.40 -7.17
CA TRP A 452 2.60 -18.24 -8.40
C TRP A 452 1.76 -17.60 -9.51
N ASN A 453 2.37 -16.67 -10.24
CA ASN A 453 1.81 -16.07 -11.45
C ASN A 453 2.12 -16.94 -12.68
N PRO A 454 1.32 -16.88 -13.74
CA PRO A 454 1.69 -17.42 -15.03
C PRO A 454 3.01 -16.83 -15.55
N PRO A 455 3.79 -17.56 -16.37
CA PRO A 455 5.01 -17.01 -16.95
C PRO A 455 4.71 -15.91 -17.97
N GLN A 456 5.73 -15.07 -18.27
CA GLN A 456 5.66 -14.12 -19.38
C GLN A 456 5.64 -14.88 -20.73
N PRO A 457 4.90 -14.38 -21.76
CA PRO A 457 4.13 -13.13 -21.80
C PRO A 457 2.69 -13.25 -21.28
N MET A 458 2.21 -14.44 -20.91
CA MET A 458 0.83 -14.69 -20.52
C MET A 458 0.42 -13.82 -19.32
N LEU A 459 1.30 -13.64 -18.36
CA LEU A 459 1.07 -12.76 -17.23
C LEU A 459 0.73 -11.34 -17.68
N SER A 460 1.58 -10.75 -18.52
CA SER A 460 1.39 -9.38 -19.00
C SER A 460 0.10 -9.21 -19.80
N ILE A 461 -0.22 -10.17 -20.66
CA ILE A 461 -1.48 -10.18 -21.43
C ILE A 461 -2.67 -10.24 -20.50
N GLY A 462 -2.70 -11.20 -19.56
CA GLY A 462 -3.80 -11.40 -18.63
C GLY A 462 -4.02 -10.21 -17.70
N VAL A 463 -2.96 -9.68 -17.10
CA VAL A 463 -3.05 -8.53 -16.20
C VAL A 463 -3.51 -7.29 -16.95
N ASN A 464 -2.93 -6.96 -18.12
CA ASN A 464 -3.34 -5.79 -18.88
C ASN A 464 -4.79 -5.90 -19.39
N PHE A 465 -5.24 -7.10 -19.79
CA PHE A 465 -6.63 -7.33 -20.15
C PHE A 465 -7.56 -7.07 -18.94
N THR A 466 -7.23 -7.62 -17.78
CA THR A 466 -8.03 -7.44 -16.54
C THR A 466 -8.10 -5.97 -16.14
N LEU A 467 -6.98 -5.25 -16.18
CA LEU A 467 -6.94 -3.82 -15.84
C LEU A 467 -7.80 -3.00 -16.82
N ARG A 468 -7.70 -3.24 -18.12
CA ARG A 468 -8.50 -2.53 -19.14
C ARG A 468 -9.99 -2.82 -18.98
N LYS A 469 -10.33 -4.11 -18.81
CA LYS A 469 -11.73 -4.51 -18.59
C LYS A 469 -12.29 -3.89 -17.32
N GLY A 470 -11.58 -3.98 -16.19
CA GLY A 470 -12.02 -3.40 -14.93
C GLY A 470 -12.23 -1.88 -15.01
N GLN A 471 -11.29 -1.16 -15.63
CA GLN A 471 -11.44 0.29 -15.84
C GLN A 471 -12.62 0.64 -16.76
N SER A 472 -12.89 -0.17 -17.78
CA SER A 472 -14.07 0.01 -18.65
C SER A 472 -15.37 -0.31 -17.90
N ASP A 473 -15.39 -1.39 -17.13
CA ASP A 473 -16.57 -1.84 -16.38
C ASP A 473 -16.91 -0.92 -15.18
N ALA A 474 -15.96 -0.09 -14.73
CA ALA A 474 -16.20 0.89 -13.67
C ALA A 474 -17.24 1.96 -14.07
N GLY A 475 -17.50 2.14 -15.35
CA GLY A 475 -18.57 3.01 -15.86
C GLY A 475 -18.46 4.45 -15.36
N LEU A 476 -19.52 4.96 -14.76
CA LEU A 476 -19.55 6.33 -14.20
C LEU A 476 -18.67 6.47 -12.94
N GLU A 477 -18.33 5.40 -12.26
CA GLU A 477 -17.45 5.46 -11.08
C GLU A 477 -15.97 5.68 -11.44
N GLY A 478 -15.58 5.46 -12.73
CA GLY A 478 -14.26 5.66 -13.27
C GLY A 478 -13.78 7.11 -13.36
#